data_405e282271b90459058a9fb0fe38b8d0
#
_entry.id   405e282271b90459058a9fb0fe38b8d0
#
_cell.length_a   1.000
_cell.length_b   1.000
_cell.length_c   1.000
_cell.angle_alpha   90.00
_cell.angle_beta   90.00
_cell.angle_gamma   90.00
#
_symmetry.space_group_name_H-M   'P 1'
#
loop_
_entity.id
_entity.type
_entity.pdbx_description
1 polymer ?
#
loop_
_entity_poly.entity_id
_entity_poly.type
_entity_poly.pdbx_seq_one_letter_code
_entity_poly.pdbx_strand_id
1 'polypeptide(L)'
;AAAGLHLVDAVQSNHEGELIDRLHVRDFSWLIINPSGLTHTSVSLRDALLAVERPFAEVHLSDPATREAFRSVNFVEDLAAVSVRGYGATGYLRAVALIAELWSAARDADGHQ
;
A
#
# COMPACT_ATOMS: atom_id res chain seq x y z
N ALA A 1 -5.38 -16.34 -4.36
CA ALA A 1 -5.53 -15.43 -3.24
C ALA A 1 -6.18 -16.13 -2.06
N ALA A 2 -5.73 -15.83 -0.86
CA ALA A 2 -6.19 -16.50 0.34
C ALA A 2 -7.62 -16.07 0.70
N ALA A 3 -8.42 -17.04 1.16
CA ALA A 3 -9.71 -16.79 1.82
C ALA A 3 -10.70 -15.95 1.02
N GLY A 4 -10.74 -16.12 -0.29
CA GLY A 4 -11.67 -15.39 -1.13
C GLY A 4 -11.25 -13.98 -1.51
N LEU A 5 -10.03 -13.61 -1.19
CA LEU A 5 -9.43 -12.34 -1.61
C LEU A 5 -9.09 -12.43 -3.09
N HIS A 6 -9.88 -11.74 -3.94
CA HIS A 6 -9.83 -11.96 -5.38
C HIS A 6 -8.58 -11.42 -6.05
N LEU A 7 -8.13 -10.25 -5.66
CA LEU A 7 -6.97 -9.67 -6.30
C LEU A 7 -6.20 -8.79 -5.32
N VAL A 8 -5.01 -9.26 -4.99
CA VAL A 8 -3.98 -8.46 -4.35
C VAL A 8 -2.89 -8.27 -5.39
N ASP A 9 -2.64 -7.04 -5.79
CA ASP A 9 -1.60 -6.72 -6.74
C ASP A 9 -0.52 -5.88 -6.07
N ALA A 10 0.68 -5.92 -6.63
CA ALA A 10 1.81 -5.17 -6.10
C ALA A 10 2.41 -4.31 -7.21
N VAL A 11 2.73 -3.07 -6.88
CA VAL A 11 3.35 -2.15 -7.81
C VAL A 11 4.49 -1.41 -7.14
N GLN A 12 5.58 -1.25 -7.87
CA GLN A 12 6.70 -0.44 -7.48
C GLN A 12 7.13 0.41 -8.67
N SER A 13 7.29 1.70 -8.46
CA SER A 13 7.81 2.60 -9.49
C SER A 13 8.30 3.88 -8.85
N ASN A 14 9.28 4.50 -9.48
CA ASN A 14 9.70 5.86 -9.20
C ASN A 14 9.15 6.85 -10.23
N HIS A 15 8.21 6.40 -11.07
CA HIS A 15 7.52 7.23 -12.06
C HIS A 15 6.11 7.51 -11.58
N GLU A 16 5.84 8.75 -11.22
CA GLU A 16 4.56 9.16 -10.66
C GLU A 16 3.37 8.77 -11.56
N GLY A 17 3.50 9.01 -12.86
CA GLY A 17 2.44 8.70 -13.82
C GLY A 17 2.13 7.22 -13.90
N GLU A 18 3.13 6.36 -13.83
CA GLU A 18 2.92 4.91 -13.85
C GLU A 18 2.10 4.46 -12.64
N LEU A 19 2.42 4.96 -11.45
CA LEU A 19 1.68 4.61 -10.24
C LEU A 19 0.24 5.10 -10.30
N ILE A 20 0.04 6.32 -10.74
CA ILE A 20 -1.29 6.93 -10.84
C ILE A 20 -2.13 6.19 -11.88
N ASP A 21 -1.58 5.88 -13.04
CA ASP A 21 -2.28 5.13 -14.08
C ASP A 21 -2.67 3.73 -13.58
N ARG A 22 -1.77 3.08 -12.83
CA ARG A 22 -2.07 1.76 -12.26
C ARG A 22 -3.23 1.83 -11.28
N LEU A 23 -3.29 2.87 -10.45
CA LEU A 23 -4.39 3.07 -9.52
C LEU A 23 -5.72 3.28 -10.25
N HIS A 24 -5.71 4.03 -11.33
CA HIS A 24 -6.94 4.36 -12.07
C HIS A 24 -7.60 3.16 -12.73
N VAL A 25 -6.88 2.07 -12.97
CA VAL A 25 -7.46 0.85 -13.53
C VAL A 25 -8.48 0.22 -12.58
N ARG A 26 -8.25 0.30 -11.28
CA ARG A 26 -9.17 -0.18 -10.24
C ARG A 26 -9.55 -1.66 -10.33
N ASP A 27 -8.64 -2.49 -10.82
CA ASP A 27 -8.88 -3.92 -11.03
C ASP A 27 -8.40 -4.78 -9.86
N PHE A 28 -8.24 -4.20 -8.69
CA PHE A 28 -7.72 -4.87 -7.50
C PHE A 28 -8.66 -4.68 -6.29
N SER A 29 -8.68 -5.65 -5.38
CA SER A 29 -9.32 -5.52 -4.07
C SER A 29 -8.38 -4.83 -3.09
N TRP A 30 -7.11 -5.17 -3.13
CA TRP A 30 -6.04 -4.58 -2.34
C TRP A 30 -4.84 -4.31 -3.23
N LEU A 31 -4.12 -3.24 -2.95
CA LEU A 31 -2.88 -2.92 -3.64
C LEU A 31 -1.73 -2.86 -2.64
N ILE A 32 -0.60 -3.46 -3.00
CA ILE A 32 0.66 -3.29 -2.28
C ILE A 32 1.49 -2.32 -3.10
N ILE A 33 1.82 -1.16 -2.53
CA ILE A 33 2.50 -0.10 -3.26
C ILE A 33 3.83 0.26 -2.59
N ASN A 34 4.88 0.29 -3.39
CA ASN A 34 6.15 0.86 -3.00
C ASN A 34 6.39 2.12 -3.86
N PRO A 35 6.05 3.30 -3.35
CA PRO A 35 6.17 4.54 -4.13
C PRO A 35 7.57 5.13 -4.13
N SER A 36 8.54 4.48 -3.49
CA SER A 36 9.92 4.96 -3.43
C SER A 36 9.98 6.41 -2.91
N GLY A 37 10.81 7.26 -3.50
CA GLY A 37 10.93 8.66 -3.08
C GLY A 37 9.69 9.51 -3.27
N LEU A 38 8.74 9.07 -4.10
CA LEU A 38 7.47 9.79 -4.31
C LEU A 38 6.63 9.89 -3.03
N THR A 39 6.86 9.00 -2.07
CA THR A 39 6.26 9.06 -0.74
C THR A 39 6.44 10.43 -0.07
N HIS A 40 7.58 11.06 -0.32
CA HIS A 40 7.98 12.30 0.36
C HIS A 40 7.65 13.56 -0.45
N THR A 41 7.21 13.42 -1.70
CA THR A 41 7.08 14.54 -2.63
C THR A 41 5.77 14.60 -3.40
N SER A 42 5.06 13.48 -3.57
CA SER A 42 3.95 13.44 -4.52
C SER A 42 2.59 13.66 -3.88
N VAL A 43 2.08 14.86 -4.00
CA VAL A 43 0.68 15.18 -3.66
C VAL A 43 -0.26 14.54 -4.67
N SER A 44 0.12 14.48 -5.94
CA SER A 44 -0.71 13.83 -6.98
C SER A 44 -0.94 12.35 -6.70
N LEU A 45 0.08 11.65 -6.21
CA LEU A 45 -0.08 10.26 -5.80
C LEU A 45 -1.04 10.13 -4.62
N ARG A 46 -0.91 11.00 -3.62
CA ARG A 46 -1.84 11.03 -2.49
C ARG A 46 -3.28 11.21 -2.96
N ASP A 47 -3.51 12.15 -3.85
CA ASP A 47 -4.84 12.43 -4.39
C ASP A 47 -5.40 11.23 -5.15
N ALA A 48 -4.58 10.54 -5.91
CA ALA A 48 -4.99 9.33 -6.63
C ALA A 48 -5.38 8.19 -5.67
N LEU A 49 -4.62 8.01 -4.58
CA LEU A 49 -4.93 7.02 -3.56
C LEU A 49 -6.28 7.30 -2.87
N LEU A 50 -6.56 8.56 -2.60
CA LEU A 50 -7.86 8.97 -2.04
C LEU A 50 -8.99 8.71 -3.03
N ALA A 51 -8.80 9.02 -4.30
CA ALA A 51 -9.83 8.89 -5.33
C ALA A 51 -10.22 7.44 -5.62
N VAL A 52 -9.27 6.52 -5.51
CA VAL A 52 -9.50 5.10 -5.83
C VAL A 52 -10.42 4.42 -4.82
N GLU A 53 -10.38 4.83 -3.57
CA GLU A 53 -11.21 4.27 -2.50
C GLU A 53 -11.04 2.75 -2.33
N ARG A 54 -9.82 2.25 -2.53
CA ARG A 54 -9.45 0.85 -2.28
C ARG A 54 -8.39 0.81 -1.20
N PRO A 55 -8.44 -0.19 -0.31
CA PRO A 55 -7.40 -0.32 0.70
C PRO A 55 -6.06 -0.68 0.07
N PHE A 56 -4.98 -0.20 0.68
CA PHE A 56 -3.65 -0.51 0.22
C PHE A 56 -2.68 -0.67 1.38
N ALA A 57 -1.59 -1.40 1.10
CA ALA A 57 -0.44 -1.51 1.97
C ALA A 57 0.72 -0.72 1.39
N GLU A 58 1.34 0.11 2.20
CA GLU A 58 2.56 0.83 1.86
C GLU A 58 3.75 -0.03 2.26
N VAL A 59 4.69 -0.26 1.33
CA VAL A 59 5.90 -1.04 1.59
C VAL A 59 7.13 -0.20 1.25
N HIS A 60 8.08 -0.16 2.18
CA HIS A 60 9.41 0.39 1.96
C HIS A 60 10.46 -0.68 2.28
N LEU A 61 11.44 -0.87 1.41
CA LEU A 61 12.48 -1.86 1.62
C LEU A 61 13.37 -1.51 2.81
N SER A 62 13.67 -0.23 2.98
CA SER A 62 14.33 0.31 4.18
C SER A 62 13.32 1.11 5.00
N ASP A 63 13.73 1.51 6.21
CA ASP A 63 12.90 2.42 7.01
C ASP A 63 13.29 3.86 6.66
N PRO A 64 12.42 4.63 5.97
CA PRO A 64 12.75 6.01 5.59
C PRO A 64 13.04 6.92 6.79
N ALA A 65 12.43 6.64 7.94
CA ALA A 65 12.60 7.47 9.12
C ALA A 65 14.00 7.41 9.71
N THR A 66 14.79 6.38 9.36
CA THR A 66 16.17 6.24 9.83
C THR A 66 17.20 6.85 8.86
N ARG A 67 16.73 7.48 7.80
CA ARG A 67 17.58 8.07 6.77
C ARG A 67 17.62 9.59 6.94
N GLU A 68 17.67 10.34 5.85
CA GLU A 68 17.73 11.81 5.92
C GLU A 68 16.44 12.40 6.51
N ALA A 69 16.57 13.56 7.16
CA ALA A 69 15.43 14.19 7.84
C ALA A 69 14.25 14.50 6.90
N PHE A 70 14.50 14.86 5.63
CA PHE A 70 13.41 15.16 4.70
C PHE A 70 12.54 13.93 4.40
N ARG A 71 13.03 12.72 4.65
CA ARG A 71 12.28 11.48 4.46
C ARG A 71 11.25 11.23 5.57
N SER A 72 11.20 12.07 6.59
CA SER A 72 10.15 12.00 7.60
C SER A 72 8.81 12.51 7.10
N VAL A 73 8.79 13.32 6.05
CA VAL A 73 7.55 13.75 5.40
C VAL A 73 7.02 12.57 4.59
N ASN A 74 5.76 12.19 4.84
CA ASN A 74 5.14 11.04 4.18
C ASN A 74 3.69 11.37 3.83
N PHE A 75 3.40 11.42 2.55
CA PHE A 75 2.07 11.74 2.03
C PHE A 75 1.16 10.52 1.86
N VAL A 76 1.64 9.33 2.19
CA VAL A 76 0.97 8.06 1.88
C VAL A 76 0.56 7.32 3.14
N GLU A 77 1.38 7.36 4.19
CA GLU A 77 1.24 6.51 5.38
C GLU A 77 -0.11 6.66 6.08
N ASP A 78 -0.60 7.86 6.23
CA ASP A 78 -1.86 8.11 6.92
C ASP A 78 -3.08 7.55 6.19
N LEU A 79 -2.96 7.27 4.90
CA LEU A 79 -4.02 6.68 4.08
C LEU A 79 -3.92 5.16 4.02
N ALA A 80 -2.76 4.59 4.33
CA ALA A 80 -2.51 3.17 4.20
C ALA A 80 -3.19 2.37 5.32
N ALA A 81 -3.81 1.26 4.96
CA ALA A 81 -4.34 0.32 5.95
C ALA A 81 -3.22 -0.48 6.62
N VAL A 82 -2.12 -0.70 5.91
CA VAL A 82 -0.94 -1.42 6.39
C VAL A 82 0.29 -0.65 5.96
N SER A 83 1.28 -0.54 6.85
CA SER A 83 2.57 0.07 6.55
C SER A 83 3.68 -0.88 6.98
N VAL A 84 4.58 -1.24 6.04
CA VAL A 84 5.67 -2.18 6.27
C VAL A 84 6.98 -1.51 5.87
N ARG A 85 7.95 -1.48 6.79
CA ARG A 85 9.21 -0.77 6.59
C ARG A 85 10.37 -1.57 7.12
N GLY A 86 11.50 -1.54 6.40
CA GLY A 86 12.76 -2.08 6.90
C GLY A 86 12.92 -3.58 6.81
N TYR A 87 12.09 -4.27 6.05
CA TYR A 87 12.15 -5.73 5.88
C TYR A 87 12.83 -6.15 4.57
N GLY A 88 13.39 -5.21 3.82
CA GLY A 88 13.91 -5.52 2.50
C GLY A 88 12.81 -6.11 1.61
N ALA A 89 13.19 -6.97 0.68
CA ALA A 89 12.24 -7.57 -0.27
C ALA A 89 11.17 -8.44 0.42
N THR A 90 11.46 -8.99 1.60
CA THR A 90 10.48 -9.78 2.35
C THR A 90 9.31 -8.95 2.87
N GLY A 91 9.41 -7.63 2.82
CA GLY A 91 8.33 -6.73 3.18
C GLY A 91 7.05 -6.97 2.39
N TYR A 92 7.16 -7.37 1.13
CA TYR A 92 6.00 -7.69 0.31
C TYR A 92 5.24 -8.90 0.85
N LEU A 93 5.96 -9.94 1.29
CA LEU A 93 5.34 -11.13 1.88
C LEU A 93 4.66 -10.79 3.20
N ARG A 94 5.29 -9.93 4.00
CA ARG A 94 4.68 -9.47 5.25
C ARG A 94 3.41 -8.68 4.99
N ALA A 95 3.40 -7.84 3.97
CA ALA A 95 2.21 -7.07 3.60
C ALA A 95 1.06 -8.00 3.19
N VAL A 96 1.34 -9.02 2.39
CA VAL A 96 0.33 -10.02 2.00
C VAL A 96 -0.26 -10.70 3.23
N ALA A 97 0.58 -11.11 4.18
CA ALA A 97 0.10 -11.76 5.41
C ALA A 97 -0.81 -10.84 6.22
N LEU A 98 -0.43 -9.57 6.39
CA LEU A 98 -1.22 -8.61 7.12
C LEU A 98 -2.54 -8.29 6.43
N ILE A 99 -2.54 -8.20 5.10
CA ILE A 99 -3.77 -8.01 4.31
C ILE A 99 -4.71 -9.19 4.52
N ALA A 100 -4.18 -10.41 4.49
CA ALA A 100 -4.98 -11.61 4.69
C ALA A 100 -5.64 -11.63 6.08
N GLU A 101 -4.91 -11.20 7.11
CA GLU A 101 -5.46 -11.08 8.46
C GLU A 101 -6.60 -10.08 8.52
N LEU A 102 -6.42 -8.91 7.92
CA LEU A 102 -7.46 -7.87 7.89
C LEU A 102 -8.67 -8.31 7.09
N TRP A 103 -8.46 -8.99 5.98
CA TRP A 103 -9.55 -9.53 5.17
C TRP A 103 -10.36 -10.56 5.94
N SER A 104 -9.72 -11.47 6.64
CA SER A 104 -10.39 -12.48 7.45
C SER A 104 -11.20 -11.85 8.59
N ALA A 105 -10.60 -10.87 9.28
CA ALA A 105 -11.29 -10.16 10.37
C ALA A 105 -12.54 -9.43 9.87
N ALA A 106 -12.46 -8.79 8.72
CA ALA A 106 -13.61 -8.09 8.13
C ALA A 106 -14.72 -9.07 7.74
N ARG A 107 -14.36 -10.22 7.17
CA ARG A 107 -15.34 -11.26 6.82
C ARG A 107 -16.00 -11.85 8.04
N ASP A 108 -15.25 -12.10 9.11
CA ASP A 108 -15.79 -12.63 10.34
C ASP A 108 -16.79 -11.65 10.98
N ALA A 109 -16.46 -10.36 10.95
CA ALA A 109 -17.36 -9.33 11.45
C ALA A 109 -18.66 -9.28 10.65
N ASP A 110 -18.58 -9.36 9.31
CA ASP A 110 -19.76 -9.38 8.44
C ASP A 110 -20.56 -10.68 8.61
N GLY A 111 -19.88 -11.79 8.84
CA GLY A 111 -20.50 -13.09 9.01
C GLY A 111 -21.33 -13.23 10.28
N HIS A 112 -21.17 -12.32 11.23
CA HIS A 112 -21.93 -12.33 12.47
C HIS A 112 -23.22 -11.51 12.41
N GLN A 113 -23.51 -10.97 11.27
CA GLN A 113 -24.76 -10.27 11.04
C GLN A 113 -25.84 -11.25 10.51
#